data_a907a6950d757db2e763142de85d4038
#
_entry.id   a907a6950d757db2e763142de85d4038
#
_cell.length_a   1.000
_cell.length_b   1.000
_cell.length_c   1.000
_cell.angle_alpha   90.00
_cell.angle_beta   90.00
_cell.angle_gamma   90.00
#
_symmetry.space_group_name_H-M   'P 1'
#
loop_
_entity.id
_entity.type
_entity.pdbx_description
1 polymer ?
#
loop_
_entity_poly.entity_id
_entity_poly.type
_entity_poly.pdbx_seq_one_letter_code
_entity_poly.pdbx_strand_id
1 'polypeptide(L)'
;MNDSPPSISTDELTRKLIAYILSDVLLDSSQFELAANDDLLEDGLVDSLGIMKLLAYIESEFGFAVPAQDVTVETFMSVDAIVVYLEPNV
;
A
#
# COMPACT_ATOMS: atom_id res chain seq x y z
N MET A 1 -10.20 -26.94 -14.58
CA MET A 1 -10.13 -26.12 -13.50
C MET A 1 -8.92 -25.22 -13.54
N ASN A 2 -9.02 -24.26 -12.80
CA ASN A 2 -8.04 -23.24 -12.85
C ASN A 2 -6.87 -23.56 -11.96
N ASP A 3 -5.70 -23.61 -12.53
CA ASP A 3 -4.51 -23.96 -11.80
C ASP A 3 -3.62 -22.79 -11.51
N SER A 4 -3.99 -21.62 -11.98
CA SER A 4 -3.17 -20.46 -11.70
C SER A 4 -3.15 -20.21 -10.22
N PRO A 5 -2.02 -19.76 -9.67
CA PRO A 5 -2.05 -19.30 -8.30
C PRO A 5 -3.03 -18.14 -8.20
N PRO A 6 -3.78 -18.08 -7.13
CA PRO A 6 -4.74 -17.00 -6.98
C PRO A 6 -4.02 -15.67 -6.96
N SER A 7 -4.46 -14.77 -7.81
CA SER A 7 -3.97 -13.40 -7.74
C SER A 7 -4.76 -12.69 -6.65
N ILE A 8 -4.09 -11.80 -5.95
CA ILE A 8 -4.78 -10.98 -4.98
C ILE A 8 -5.62 -9.97 -5.75
N SER A 9 -6.89 -9.90 -5.42
CA SER A 9 -7.78 -8.98 -6.12
C SER A 9 -7.44 -7.54 -5.75
N THR A 10 -7.85 -6.62 -6.62
CA THR A 10 -7.65 -5.20 -6.36
C THR A 10 -8.30 -4.79 -5.05
N ASP A 11 -9.51 -5.29 -4.79
CA ASP A 11 -10.22 -4.97 -3.56
C ASP A 11 -9.45 -5.46 -2.34
N GLU A 12 -8.89 -6.63 -2.43
CA GLU A 12 -8.14 -7.18 -1.31
C GLU A 12 -6.86 -6.42 -1.06
N LEU A 13 -6.15 -6.05 -2.13
CA LEU A 13 -4.96 -5.21 -2.00
C LEU A 13 -5.32 -3.90 -1.32
N THR A 14 -6.38 -3.27 -1.78
CA THR A 14 -6.82 -2.00 -1.22
C THR A 14 -7.12 -2.13 0.27
N ARG A 15 -7.88 -3.16 0.64
CA ARG A 15 -8.24 -3.36 2.04
C ARG A 15 -7.04 -3.59 2.92
N LYS A 16 -6.13 -4.44 2.45
CA LYS A 16 -4.95 -4.77 3.25
C LYS A 16 -4.05 -3.55 3.44
N LEU A 17 -3.88 -2.77 2.38
CA LEU A 17 -3.04 -1.58 2.48
C LEU A 17 -3.64 -0.54 3.39
N ILE A 18 -4.94 -0.30 3.27
CA ILE A 18 -5.60 0.66 4.14
C ILE A 18 -5.52 0.21 5.60
N ALA A 19 -5.77 -1.07 5.84
CA ALA A 19 -5.72 -1.58 7.21
C ALA A 19 -4.33 -1.43 7.80
N TYR A 20 -3.30 -1.72 7.01
CA TYR A 20 -1.93 -1.59 7.50
C TYR A 20 -1.58 -0.13 7.79
N ILE A 21 -1.96 0.76 6.88
CA ILE A 21 -1.64 2.17 7.08
C ILE A 21 -2.30 2.69 8.35
N LEU A 22 -3.56 2.34 8.54
CA LEU A 22 -4.28 2.81 9.72
C LEU A 22 -3.71 2.26 11.01
N SER A 23 -3.31 0.99 11.01
CA SER A 23 -2.89 0.36 12.27
C SER A 23 -1.41 0.56 12.58
N ASP A 24 -0.56 0.57 11.55
CA ASP A 24 0.88 0.52 11.77
C ASP A 24 1.60 1.79 11.37
N VAL A 25 1.06 2.53 10.41
CA VAL A 25 1.72 3.73 9.95
C VAL A 25 1.19 4.95 10.70
N LEU A 26 -0.12 5.07 10.79
CA LEU A 26 -0.73 6.23 11.43
C LEU A 26 -0.87 6.06 12.93
N LEU A 27 -0.99 4.85 13.40
CA LEU A 27 -1.01 4.47 14.82
C LEU A 27 -2.18 5.03 15.63
N ASP A 28 -2.67 6.20 15.29
CA ASP A 28 -3.78 6.80 16.01
C ASP A 28 -4.95 6.90 15.06
N SER A 29 -5.45 5.77 14.64
CA SER A 29 -6.39 5.71 13.54
C SER A 29 -7.84 5.56 13.97
N SER A 30 -8.09 5.53 15.27
CA SER A 30 -9.42 5.19 15.75
C SER A 30 -10.49 6.15 15.27
N GLN A 31 -10.13 7.39 14.95
CA GLN A 31 -11.07 8.38 14.46
C GLN A 31 -10.80 8.81 13.05
N PHE A 32 -10.02 8.03 12.34
CA PHE A 32 -9.56 8.42 11.03
C PHE A 32 -10.11 7.48 9.98
N GLU A 33 -10.62 8.04 8.90
CA GLU A 33 -11.05 7.25 7.76
C GLU A 33 -10.12 7.52 6.60
N LEU A 34 -9.64 6.47 5.99
CA LEU A 34 -8.72 6.58 4.88
C LEU A 34 -9.38 6.04 3.62
N ALA A 35 -9.58 6.92 2.65
CA ALA A 35 -10.09 6.51 1.35
C ALA A 35 -8.92 6.12 0.46
N ALA A 36 -9.18 5.20 -0.46
CA ALA A 36 -8.12 4.71 -1.34
C ALA A 36 -7.52 5.82 -2.20
N ASN A 37 -8.27 6.85 -2.49
CA ASN A 37 -7.79 7.95 -3.32
C ASN A 37 -7.29 9.14 -2.52
N ASP A 38 -7.22 9.02 -1.19
CA ASP A 38 -6.65 10.10 -0.39
C ASP A 38 -5.17 10.25 -0.71
N ASP A 39 -4.71 11.51 -0.72
CA ASP A 39 -3.30 11.78 -0.97
C ASP A 39 -2.52 11.54 0.32
N LEU A 40 -1.69 10.50 0.31
CA LEU A 40 -0.96 10.11 1.50
C LEU A 40 0.21 11.03 1.80
N LEU A 41 0.83 11.55 0.76
CA LEU A 41 2.07 12.30 0.92
C LEU A 41 1.81 13.78 1.09
N GLU A 42 0.92 14.33 0.29
CA GLU A 42 0.66 15.75 0.33
C GLU A 42 -0.05 16.15 1.60
N ASP A 43 -0.95 15.29 2.07
CA ASP A 43 -1.66 15.56 3.31
C ASP A 43 -0.83 15.26 4.54
N GLY A 44 0.39 14.74 4.36
CA GLY A 44 1.25 14.43 5.48
C GLY A 44 0.86 13.21 6.25
N LEU A 45 -0.02 12.37 5.70
CA LEU A 45 -0.46 11.16 6.39
C LEU A 45 0.65 10.14 6.48
N VAL A 46 1.49 10.06 5.44
CA VAL A 46 2.59 9.10 5.39
C VAL A 46 3.85 9.88 5.09
N ASP A 47 4.85 9.76 5.97
CA ASP A 47 6.14 10.39 5.78
C ASP A 47 7.17 9.34 5.34
N SER A 48 8.44 9.72 5.36
CA SER A 48 9.51 8.82 4.93
C SER A 48 9.53 7.53 5.73
N LEU A 49 9.33 7.64 7.04
CA LEU A 49 9.30 6.44 7.87
C LEU A 49 8.11 5.58 7.51
N GLY A 50 6.96 6.20 7.23
CA GLY A 50 5.79 5.47 6.82
C GLY A 50 6.00 4.75 5.51
N ILE A 51 6.70 5.37 4.56
CA ILE A 51 7.03 4.72 3.30
C ILE A 51 7.89 3.49 3.56
N MET A 52 8.89 3.61 4.44
CA MET A 52 9.73 2.46 4.74
C MET A 52 8.94 1.33 5.37
N LYS A 53 7.99 1.66 6.24
CA LYS A 53 7.12 0.64 6.82
C LYS A 53 6.26 -0.02 5.75
N LEU A 54 5.73 0.77 4.81
CA LEU A 54 4.95 0.22 3.71
C LEU A 54 5.77 -0.72 2.85
N LEU A 55 7.01 -0.35 2.55
CA LEU A 55 7.88 -1.21 1.75
C LEU A 55 8.10 -2.55 2.44
N ALA A 56 8.37 -2.52 3.73
CA ALA A 56 8.57 -3.75 4.49
C ALA A 56 7.29 -4.60 4.51
N TYR A 57 6.15 -3.96 4.67
CA TYR A 57 4.88 -4.67 4.68
C TYR A 57 4.61 -5.34 3.34
N ILE A 58 4.83 -4.59 2.24
CA ILE A 58 4.59 -5.12 0.91
C ILE A 58 5.46 -6.33 0.66
N GLU A 59 6.72 -6.25 1.04
CA GLU A 59 7.62 -7.38 0.83
C GLU A 59 7.21 -8.57 1.69
N SER A 60 6.86 -8.32 2.93
CA SER A 60 6.52 -9.40 3.86
C SER A 60 5.17 -10.03 3.53
N GLU A 61 4.19 -9.20 3.17
CA GLU A 61 2.84 -9.70 2.96
C GLU A 61 2.63 -10.25 1.57
N PHE A 62 3.20 -9.61 0.57
CA PHE A 62 2.95 -9.97 -0.82
C PHE A 62 4.15 -10.63 -1.50
N GLY A 63 5.28 -10.68 -0.83
CA GLY A 63 6.46 -11.32 -1.38
C GLY A 63 7.12 -10.54 -2.50
N PHE A 64 6.86 -9.25 -2.59
CA PHE A 64 7.41 -8.42 -3.66
C PHE A 64 8.25 -7.31 -3.07
N ALA A 65 9.53 -7.29 -3.42
CA ALA A 65 10.45 -6.26 -2.95
C ALA A 65 10.45 -5.11 -3.94
N VAL A 66 9.95 -3.96 -3.51
CA VAL A 66 9.84 -2.79 -4.38
C VAL A 66 11.25 -2.24 -4.65
N PRO A 67 11.68 -2.15 -5.91
CA PRO A 67 12.99 -1.57 -6.20
C PRO A 67 13.04 -0.10 -5.81
N ALA A 68 14.22 0.34 -5.39
CA ALA A 68 14.36 1.72 -4.93
C ALA A 68 13.95 2.72 -5.99
N GLN A 69 14.21 2.41 -7.26
CA GLN A 69 13.88 3.32 -8.34
C GLN A 69 12.39 3.51 -8.54
N ASP A 70 11.59 2.59 -8.00
CA ASP A 70 10.14 2.67 -8.10
C ASP A 70 9.52 3.38 -6.91
N VAL A 71 10.31 3.77 -5.92
CA VAL A 71 9.82 4.47 -4.75
C VAL A 71 9.72 5.95 -5.11
N THR A 72 8.62 6.32 -5.71
CA THR A 72 8.40 7.67 -6.20
C THR A 72 7.10 8.22 -5.66
N VAL A 73 6.93 9.54 -5.80
CA VAL A 73 5.69 10.19 -5.38
C VAL A 73 4.50 9.58 -6.12
N GLU A 74 4.65 9.37 -7.43
CA GLU A 74 3.53 8.84 -8.22
C GLU A 74 3.11 7.47 -7.74
N THR A 75 4.07 6.65 -7.33
CA THR A 75 3.77 5.29 -6.91
C THR A 75 3.08 5.25 -5.55
N PHE A 76 3.46 6.15 -4.65
CA PHE A 76 3.00 6.08 -3.27
C PHE A 76 2.08 7.22 -2.86
N MET A 77 1.55 7.95 -3.82
CA MET A 77 0.73 9.11 -3.48
C MET A 77 -0.63 8.74 -2.91
N SER A 78 -1.11 7.52 -3.19
CA SER A 78 -2.40 7.08 -2.66
C SER A 78 -2.42 5.56 -2.65
N VAL A 79 -3.38 4.99 -1.91
CA VAL A 79 -3.55 3.54 -1.92
C VAL A 79 -3.88 3.07 -3.34
N ASP A 80 -4.73 3.83 -4.06
CA ASP A 80 -5.04 3.48 -5.43
C ASP A 80 -3.78 3.38 -6.29
N ALA A 81 -2.88 4.34 -6.15
CA ALA A 81 -1.63 4.33 -6.93
C ALA A 81 -0.78 3.12 -6.57
N ILE A 82 -0.70 2.79 -5.28
CA ILE A 82 0.06 1.63 -4.85
C ILE A 82 -0.54 0.35 -5.42
N VAL A 83 -1.86 0.25 -5.41
CA VAL A 83 -2.54 -0.94 -5.94
C VAL A 83 -2.28 -1.09 -7.43
N VAL A 84 -2.36 0.00 -8.18
CA VAL A 84 -2.08 -0.05 -9.61
C VAL A 84 -0.65 -0.54 -9.86
N TYR A 85 0.27 -0.08 -9.04
CA TYR A 85 1.67 -0.50 -9.17
C TYR A 85 1.84 -1.97 -8.80
N LEU A 86 1.18 -2.42 -7.73
CA LEU A 86 1.40 -3.78 -7.23
C LEU A 86 0.68 -4.83 -8.06
N GLU A 87 -0.46 -4.50 -8.63
CA GLU A 87 -1.31 -5.48 -9.26
C GLU A 87 -0.57 -6.38 -10.26
N PRO A 88 0.24 -5.83 -11.16
CA PRO A 88 0.97 -6.70 -12.10
C PRO A 88 2.15 -7.43 -11.48
N ASN A 89 2.48 -7.13 -10.24
CA ASN A 89 3.67 -7.67 -9.60
C ASN A 89 3.37 -8.69 -8.50
N VAL A 90 2.11 -8.86 -8.16
CA VAL A 90 1.75 -9.77 -7.07
C VAL A 90 0.64 -10.73 -7.45
#